data_8c3bf0cda5d0dc0a1c41b44787542bbc
#
_entry.id   8c3bf0cda5d0dc0a1c41b44787542bbc
#
_cell.length_a   1.000
_cell.length_b   1.000
_cell.length_c   1.000
_cell.angle_alpha   90.00
_cell.angle_beta   90.00
_cell.angle_gamma   90.00
#
_symmetry.space_group_name_H-M   'P 1'
#
loop_
_entity.id
_entity.type
_entity.pdbx_description
1 polymer ?
#
loop_
_entity_poly.entity_id
_entity_poly.type
_entity_poly.pdbx_seq_one_letter_code
_entity_poly.pdbx_strand_id
1 'polypeptide(L)'
;ADPGTKVLKENPDFITLSKQQTPHYITWWDSYYLSPVDSGVVSYSRDLVDRFMKKYDFDGLKLDGQHLNSVHPDYNWKHHPECPQYSYEQLPGFFKMIYDESRSINPHAVIQNCPCGCCMSFYNLPYTNQTVASDPTSSWQVRLKGYVYKALVPRTAYFGDHVELSDHGDDFASSFGIGAVLGTKFTWPKNN
;
A
#
# COMPACT_ATOMS: atom_id res chain seq x y z
N ALA A 1 11.05 -6.48 -1.58
CA ALA A 1 11.15 -7.88 -1.18
C ALA A 1 12.36 -8.09 -0.25
N ASP A 2 12.23 -8.99 0.72
CA ASP A 2 13.30 -9.35 1.64
C ASP A 2 14.48 -10.02 0.87
N PRO A 3 15.74 -9.66 1.19
CA PRO A 3 16.94 -10.20 0.53
C PRO A 3 17.06 -11.73 0.55
N GLY A 4 16.50 -12.37 1.58
CA GLY A 4 16.52 -13.82 1.76
C GLY A 4 15.51 -14.60 0.93
N THR A 5 14.58 -13.91 0.29
CA THR A 5 13.48 -14.55 -0.43
C THR A 5 13.92 -15.27 -1.69
N LYS A 6 13.21 -16.34 -2.02
CA LYS A 6 13.43 -17.10 -3.26
C LYS A 6 13.30 -16.22 -4.50
N VAL A 7 12.32 -15.31 -4.51
CA VAL A 7 12.07 -14.44 -5.66
C VAL A 7 13.28 -13.58 -6.00
N LEU A 8 13.97 -13.01 -5.03
CA LEU A 8 15.16 -12.21 -5.30
C LEU A 8 16.40 -13.03 -5.61
N LYS A 9 16.52 -14.23 -5.03
CA LYS A 9 17.62 -15.15 -5.38
C LYS A 9 17.55 -15.61 -6.83
N GLU A 10 16.33 -15.83 -7.32
CA GLU A 10 16.09 -16.28 -8.71
C GLU A 10 16.03 -15.11 -9.70
N ASN A 11 15.66 -13.91 -9.22
CA ASN A 11 15.48 -12.72 -10.07
C ASN A 11 16.15 -11.50 -9.42
N PRO A 12 17.47 -11.47 -9.33
CA PRO A 12 18.19 -10.36 -8.69
C PRO A 12 17.99 -9.02 -9.41
N ASP A 13 17.61 -9.08 -10.68
CA ASP A 13 17.39 -7.92 -11.54
C ASP A 13 16.07 -7.17 -11.24
N PHE A 14 15.17 -7.75 -10.47
CA PHE A 14 13.91 -7.09 -10.09
C PHE A 14 14.10 -5.83 -9.25
N ILE A 15 15.29 -5.64 -8.67
CA ILE A 15 15.60 -4.56 -7.74
C ILE A 15 15.82 -3.24 -8.47
N THR A 16 15.25 -2.16 -7.95
CA THR A 16 15.58 -0.81 -8.40
C THR A 16 16.96 -0.39 -7.93
N LEU A 17 17.69 0.31 -8.77
CA LEU A 17 19.05 0.77 -8.49
C LEU A 17 19.16 2.29 -8.47
N SER A 18 20.02 2.81 -7.61
CA SER A 18 20.42 4.21 -7.60
C SER A 18 21.29 4.55 -8.82
N LYS A 19 21.58 5.84 -9.03
CA LYS A 19 22.51 6.29 -10.06
C LYS A 19 23.91 5.69 -9.89
N GLN A 20 24.31 5.36 -8.67
CA GLN A 20 25.57 4.70 -8.34
C GLN A 20 25.51 3.18 -8.45
N GLN A 21 24.42 2.64 -8.99
CA GLN A 21 24.16 1.19 -9.13
C GLN A 21 24.10 0.45 -7.79
N THR A 22 23.72 1.13 -6.73
CA THR A 22 23.44 0.53 -5.42
C THR A 22 21.93 0.23 -5.29
N PRO A 23 21.54 -0.91 -4.73
CA PRO A 23 20.14 -1.24 -4.50
C PRO A 23 19.42 -0.20 -3.63
N HIS A 24 18.21 0.17 -4.03
CA HIS A 24 17.33 0.93 -3.14
C HIS A 24 16.77 0.00 -2.06
N TYR A 25 16.95 0.40 -0.81
CA TYR A 25 16.65 -0.41 0.33
C TYR A 25 15.69 0.28 1.28
N ILE A 26 14.70 -0.46 1.76
CA ILE A 26 13.72 0.01 2.73
C ILE A 26 14.18 -0.48 4.11
N THR A 27 14.89 0.36 4.83
CA THR A 27 15.47 0.02 6.14
C THR A 27 14.43 -0.46 7.15
N TRP A 28 13.27 0.18 7.14
CA TRP A 28 12.16 -0.13 8.05
C TRP A 28 11.59 -1.54 7.86
N TRP A 29 11.67 -2.06 6.62
CA TRP A 29 11.09 -3.36 6.23
C TRP A 29 12.15 -4.42 5.93
N ASP A 30 13.42 -4.10 6.11
CA ASP A 30 14.54 -4.98 5.72
C ASP A 30 14.35 -5.56 4.31
N SER A 31 14.05 -4.68 3.35
CA SER A 31 13.59 -5.08 2.02
C SER A 31 14.12 -4.20 0.91
N TYR A 32 14.31 -4.78 -0.28
CA TYR A 32 14.60 -4.04 -1.50
C TYR A 32 13.32 -3.58 -2.21
N TYR A 33 13.41 -2.41 -2.87
CA TYR A 33 12.39 -1.98 -3.81
C TYR A 33 12.45 -2.83 -5.08
N LEU A 34 11.30 -3.35 -5.51
CA LEU A 34 11.14 -3.97 -6.82
C LEU A 34 10.66 -2.93 -7.83
N SER A 35 11.11 -3.05 -9.07
CA SER A 35 10.69 -2.12 -10.12
C SER A 35 9.25 -2.36 -10.55
N PRO A 36 8.35 -1.39 -10.38
CA PRO A 36 6.94 -1.57 -10.77
C PRO A 36 6.74 -1.58 -12.30
N VAL A 37 7.79 -1.28 -13.06
CA VAL A 37 7.76 -1.28 -14.53
C VAL A 37 8.40 -2.53 -15.14
N ASP A 38 9.09 -3.33 -14.35
CA ASP A 38 9.65 -4.59 -14.81
C ASP A 38 8.54 -5.63 -15.04
N SER A 39 8.52 -6.25 -16.21
CA SER A 39 7.47 -7.19 -16.59
C SER A 39 7.46 -8.45 -15.72
N GLY A 40 8.62 -8.90 -15.24
CA GLY A 40 8.74 -10.02 -14.33
C GLY A 40 8.19 -9.69 -12.94
N VAL A 41 8.44 -8.47 -12.44
CA VAL A 41 7.84 -7.97 -11.19
C VAL A 41 6.33 -7.87 -11.31
N VAL A 42 5.83 -7.36 -12.42
CA VAL A 42 4.38 -7.27 -12.69
C VAL A 42 3.77 -8.67 -12.73
N SER A 43 4.40 -9.62 -13.45
CA SER A 43 3.93 -11.02 -13.51
C SER A 43 3.93 -11.68 -12.12
N TYR A 44 5.03 -11.55 -11.39
CA TYR A 44 5.13 -12.06 -10.02
C TYR A 44 4.04 -11.49 -9.09
N SER A 45 3.73 -10.22 -9.25
CA SER A 45 2.69 -9.57 -8.44
C SER A 45 1.29 -10.07 -8.80
N ARG A 46 1.01 -10.36 -10.08
CA ARG A 46 -0.23 -11.05 -10.50
C ARG A 46 -0.35 -12.43 -9.89
N ASP A 47 0.74 -13.22 -9.91
CA ASP A 47 0.77 -14.54 -9.29
C ASP A 47 0.50 -14.48 -7.78
N LEU A 48 0.94 -13.40 -7.10
CA LEU A 48 0.61 -13.18 -5.71
C LEU A 48 -0.88 -12.88 -5.51
N VAL A 49 -1.46 -12.01 -6.34
CA VAL A 49 -2.92 -11.74 -6.30
C VAL A 49 -3.69 -13.03 -6.50
N ASP A 50 -3.36 -13.81 -7.52
CA ASP A 50 -3.99 -15.10 -7.80
C ASP A 50 -3.87 -16.07 -6.63
N ARG A 51 -2.71 -16.11 -6.01
CA ARG A 51 -2.46 -16.97 -4.86
C ARG A 51 -3.34 -16.61 -3.67
N PHE A 52 -3.44 -15.32 -3.34
CA PHE A 52 -4.26 -14.86 -2.22
C PHE A 52 -5.74 -14.97 -2.52
N MET A 53 -6.18 -14.54 -3.70
CA MET A 53 -7.58 -14.43 -4.03
C MET A 53 -8.21 -15.77 -4.50
N LYS A 54 -7.47 -16.56 -5.32
CA LYS A 54 -7.98 -17.83 -5.85
C LYS A 54 -7.61 -19.01 -4.96
N LYS A 55 -6.35 -19.11 -4.53
CA LYS A 55 -5.88 -20.29 -3.79
C LYS A 55 -6.22 -20.24 -2.32
N TYR A 56 -6.11 -19.06 -1.69
CA TYR A 56 -6.40 -18.87 -0.27
C TYR A 56 -7.78 -18.29 -0.01
N ASP A 57 -8.53 -17.97 -1.06
CA ASP A 57 -9.92 -17.51 -1.02
C ASP A 57 -10.12 -16.27 -0.15
N PHE A 58 -9.21 -15.31 -0.24
CA PHE A 58 -9.34 -14.04 0.47
C PHE A 58 -10.30 -13.10 -0.26
N ASP A 59 -11.10 -12.34 0.49
CA ASP A 59 -12.05 -11.36 -0.03
C ASP A 59 -11.43 -10.03 -0.43
N GLY A 60 -10.13 -9.87 -0.31
CA GLY A 60 -9.44 -8.64 -0.67
C GLY A 60 -7.99 -8.59 -0.21
N LEU A 61 -7.36 -7.45 -0.47
CA LEU A 61 -5.95 -7.23 -0.19
C LEU A 61 -5.74 -5.89 0.53
N LYS A 62 -4.90 -5.88 1.54
CA LYS A 62 -4.28 -4.67 2.07
C LYS A 62 -2.86 -4.58 1.54
N LEU A 63 -2.56 -3.50 0.82
CA LEU A 63 -1.22 -3.15 0.39
C LEU A 63 -0.67 -2.13 1.38
N ASP A 64 0.50 -2.40 1.95
CA ASP A 64 1.01 -1.62 3.06
C ASP A 64 2.44 -1.13 2.83
N GLY A 65 2.74 0.08 3.29
CA GLY A 65 4.06 0.66 3.31
C GLY A 65 4.20 2.05 2.68
N GLN A 66 5.11 2.88 3.20
CA GLN A 66 5.37 4.23 2.69
C GLN A 66 5.81 4.23 1.22
N HIS A 67 6.49 3.19 0.79
CA HIS A 67 6.94 2.98 -0.57
C HIS A 67 5.80 2.84 -1.60
N LEU A 68 4.56 2.68 -1.16
CA LEU A 68 3.40 2.70 -2.04
C LEU A 68 3.08 4.08 -2.61
N ASN A 69 3.61 5.14 -2.02
CA ASN A 69 3.42 6.51 -2.49
C ASN A 69 4.56 7.03 -3.35
N SER A 70 5.76 6.59 -3.05
CA SER A 70 6.95 7.06 -3.76
C SER A 70 8.00 5.97 -3.79
N VAL A 71 8.47 5.67 -4.98
CA VAL A 71 9.67 4.89 -5.21
C VAL A 71 10.74 5.82 -5.78
N HIS A 72 12.00 5.44 -5.61
CA HIS A 72 13.10 6.21 -6.18
C HIS A 72 13.17 6.06 -7.70
N PRO A 73 13.76 7.04 -8.43
CA PRO A 73 14.12 6.83 -9.82
C PRO A 73 14.97 5.58 -9.97
N ASP A 74 14.64 4.74 -10.94
CA ASP A 74 15.31 3.46 -11.17
C ASP A 74 16.34 3.57 -12.29
N TYR A 75 17.61 3.45 -11.92
CA TYR A 75 18.74 3.48 -12.86
C TYR A 75 19.24 2.06 -13.21
N ASN A 76 18.47 1.03 -12.93
CA ASN A 76 18.81 -0.31 -13.36
C ASN A 76 18.77 -0.39 -14.88
N TRP A 77 19.91 -0.67 -15.50
CA TRP A 77 20.07 -0.69 -16.96
C TRP A 77 19.22 -1.77 -17.65
N LYS A 78 18.70 -2.73 -16.89
CA LYS A 78 17.80 -3.77 -17.39
C LYS A 78 16.33 -3.34 -17.46
N HIS A 79 16.00 -2.21 -16.86
CA HIS A 79 14.64 -1.67 -16.87
C HIS A 79 14.49 -0.57 -17.94
N HIS A 80 14.27 0.68 -17.52
CA HIS A 80 14.13 1.84 -18.39
C HIS A 80 15.14 2.93 -18.04
N PRO A 81 16.48 2.70 -18.25
CA PRO A 81 17.52 3.63 -17.83
C PRO A 81 17.45 4.98 -18.55
N GLU A 82 16.81 5.01 -19.73
CA GLU A 82 16.56 6.25 -20.49
C GLU A 82 15.50 7.12 -19.82
N CYS A 83 14.67 6.55 -18.98
CA CYS A 83 13.62 7.24 -18.24
C CYS A 83 13.51 6.69 -16.80
N PRO A 84 14.49 6.95 -15.92
CA PRO A 84 14.51 6.41 -14.57
C PRO A 84 13.27 6.76 -13.75
N GLN A 85 12.57 7.84 -14.10
CA GLN A 85 11.35 8.31 -13.47
C GLN A 85 10.14 7.38 -13.67
N TYR A 86 10.19 6.49 -14.65
CA TYR A 86 9.10 5.54 -14.89
C TYR A 86 8.78 4.69 -13.66
N SER A 87 9.77 4.43 -12.79
CA SER A 87 9.54 3.68 -11.55
C SER A 87 8.43 4.28 -10.68
N TYR A 88 8.31 5.60 -10.61
CA TYR A 88 7.25 6.26 -9.84
C TYR A 88 6.11 6.81 -10.69
N GLU A 89 6.37 7.23 -11.93
CA GLU A 89 5.32 7.73 -12.83
C GLU A 89 4.35 6.61 -13.24
N GLN A 90 4.85 5.37 -13.36
CA GLN A 90 4.04 4.20 -13.69
C GLN A 90 3.47 3.45 -12.47
N LEU A 91 3.78 3.92 -11.26
CA LEU A 91 3.26 3.30 -10.04
C LEU A 91 1.73 3.20 -10.01
N PRO A 92 0.95 4.20 -10.48
CA PRO A 92 -0.50 4.06 -10.60
C PRO A 92 -0.94 2.92 -11.52
N GLY A 93 -0.19 2.65 -12.59
CA GLY A 93 -0.43 1.50 -13.47
C GLY A 93 -0.24 0.16 -12.77
N PHE A 94 0.74 0.07 -11.89
CA PHE A 94 0.98 -1.10 -11.06
C PHE A 94 -0.19 -1.34 -10.07
N PHE A 95 -0.68 -0.29 -9.40
CA PHE A 95 -1.88 -0.40 -8.55
C PHE A 95 -3.14 -0.73 -9.32
N LYS A 96 -3.27 -0.16 -10.52
CA LYS A 96 -4.36 -0.51 -11.44
C LYS A 96 -4.36 -2.01 -11.75
N MET A 97 -3.20 -2.56 -12.06
CA MET A 97 -3.06 -4.00 -12.35
C MET A 97 -3.54 -4.85 -11.17
N ILE A 98 -3.08 -4.55 -9.95
CA ILE A 98 -3.51 -5.30 -8.75
C ILE A 98 -5.01 -5.16 -8.52
N TYR A 99 -5.55 -3.96 -8.67
CA TYR A 99 -6.97 -3.68 -8.50
C TYR A 99 -7.81 -4.46 -9.52
N ASP A 100 -7.47 -4.36 -10.80
CA ASP A 100 -8.22 -5.01 -11.88
C ASP A 100 -8.16 -6.53 -11.76
N GLU A 101 -6.98 -7.10 -11.48
CA GLU A 101 -6.81 -8.53 -11.28
C GLU A 101 -7.67 -9.03 -10.11
N SER A 102 -7.58 -8.38 -8.96
CA SER A 102 -8.38 -8.75 -7.78
C SER A 102 -9.88 -8.69 -8.06
N ARG A 103 -10.34 -7.63 -8.74
CA ARG A 103 -11.76 -7.42 -9.08
C ARG A 103 -12.26 -8.32 -10.18
N SER A 104 -11.38 -8.83 -11.03
CA SER A 104 -11.73 -9.86 -12.02
C SER A 104 -12.01 -11.21 -11.38
N ILE A 105 -11.33 -11.51 -10.27
CA ILE A 105 -11.53 -12.75 -9.51
C ILE A 105 -12.76 -12.64 -8.62
N ASN A 106 -12.82 -11.57 -7.83
CA ASN A 106 -13.98 -11.28 -6.98
C ASN A 106 -14.46 -9.85 -7.24
N PRO A 107 -15.60 -9.63 -7.92
CA PRO A 107 -16.15 -8.29 -8.16
C PRO A 107 -16.42 -7.47 -6.91
N HIS A 108 -16.45 -8.08 -5.74
CA HIS A 108 -16.64 -7.43 -4.45
C HIS A 108 -15.34 -7.29 -3.64
N ALA A 109 -14.19 -7.68 -4.21
CA ALA A 109 -12.91 -7.61 -3.51
C ALA A 109 -12.64 -6.22 -2.92
N VAL A 110 -12.19 -6.19 -1.67
CA VAL A 110 -11.76 -4.97 -0.99
C VAL A 110 -10.26 -4.78 -1.26
N ILE A 111 -9.92 -3.65 -1.89
CA ILE A 111 -8.53 -3.28 -2.14
C ILE A 111 -8.23 -2.02 -1.32
N GLN A 112 -7.38 -2.18 -0.33
CA GLN A 112 -6.98 -1.14 0.60
C GLN A 112 -5.51 -0.80 0.39
N ASN A 113 -5.20 0.46 0.11
CA ASN A 113 -3.83 0.95 0.05
C ASN A 113 -3.53 1.75 1.31
N CYS A 114 -2.58 1.27 2.10
CA CYS A 114 -2.11 1.89 3.33
C CYS A 114 -0.69 2.45 3.15
N PRO A 115 -0.54 3.76 3.00
CA PRO A 115 0.77 4.39 2.79
C PRO A 115 1.58 4.59 4.08
N CYS A 116 1.29 3.84 5.14
CA CYS A 116 2.05 3.76 6.38
C CYS A 116 2.39 5.16 6.96
N GLY A 117 1.42 5.80 7.59
CA GLY A 117 1.56 7.14 8.20
C GLY A 117 1.40 8.32 7.24
N CYS A 118 1.58 8.12 5.94
CA CYS A 118 1.44 9.17 4.93
C CYS A 118 0.00 9.30 4.40
N CYS A 119 -0.25 10.30 3.55
CA CYS A 119 -1.44 10.34 2.72
C CYS A 119 -1.19 9.54 1.43
N MET A 120 -2.24 8.89 0.93
CA MET A 120 -2.15 8.20 -0.35
C MET A 120 -1.93 9.20 -1.49
N SER A 121 -1.10 8.82 -2.46
CA SER A 121 -0.95 9.59 -3.69
C SER A 121 -2.30 9.74 -4.40
N PHE A 122 -2.60 10.96 -4.83
CA PHE A 122 -3.82 11.26 -5.59
C PHE A 122 -4.00 10.35 -6.81
N TYR A 123 -2.91 10.03 -7.49
CA TYR A 123 -2.93 9.19 -8.70
C TYR A 123 -3.24 7.72 -8.42
N ASN A 124 -3.08 7.27 -7.16
CA ASN A 124 -3.40 5.90 -6.75
C ASN A 124 -4.85 5.74 -6.26
N LEU A 125 -5.54 6.85 -5.96
CA LEU A 125 -6.91 6.83 -5.45
C LEU A 125 -7.92 6.07 -6.32
N PRO A 126 -7.87 6.10 -7.66
CA PRO A 126 -8.79 5.34 -8.49
C PRO A 126 -8.69 3.82 -8.34
N TYR A 127 -7.58 3.33 -7.81
CA TYR A 127 -7.25 1.90 -7.72
C TYR A 127 -7.32 1.38 -6.27
N THR A 128 -8.24 1.95 -5.51
CA THR A 128 -8.61 1.49 -4.17
C THR A 128 -10.12 1.68 -3.98
N ASN A 129 -10.76 0.79 -3.25
CA ASN A 129 -12.16 0.96 -2.86
C ASN A 129 -12.34 1.08 -1.34
N GLN A 130 -11.23 1.05 -0.61
CA GLN A 130 -11.19 1.42 0.79
C GLN A 130 -9.92 2.23 1.07
N THR A 131 -10.08 3.53 1.32
CA THR A 131 -9.00 4.39 1.80
C THR A 131 -8.76 4.18 3.29
N VAL A 132 -7.59 4.53 3.79
CA VAL A 132 -7.21 4.25 5.17
C VAL A 132 -6.61 5.48 5.87
N ALA A 133 -6.89 5.64 7.15
CA ALA A 133 -6.30 6.69 7.97
C ALA A 133 -4.77 6.60 8.04
N SER A 134 -4.24 5.41 7.91
CA SER A 134 -2.81 5.13 7.82
C SER A 134 -2.02 5.63 9.03
N ASP A 135 -1.88 4.79 10.03
CA ASP A 135 -1.15 5.03 11.28
C ASP A 135 -1.47 6.40 11.94
N PRO A 136 -2.74 6.72 12.20
CA PRO A 136 -3.07 7.99 12.83
C PRO A 136 -2.60 7.98 14.27
N THR A 137 -1.93 9.06 14.68
CA THR A 137 -1.45 9.26 16.06
C THR A 137 -2.42 10.08 16.92
N SER A 138 -3.54 10.51 16.34
CA SER A 138 -4.54 11.30 17.03
C SER A 138 -5.89 11.30 16.31
N SER A 139 -6.95 11.53 17.05
CA SER A 139 -8.31 11.58 16.52
C SER A 139 -8.52 12.67 15.45
N TRP A 140 -7.80 13.80 15.57
CA TRP A 140 -7.88 14.87 14.56
C TRP A 140 -7.29 14.44 13.21
N GLN A 141 -6.25 13.61 13.21
CA GLN A 141 -5.69 13.06 11.97
C GLN A 141 -6.69 12.13 11.27
N VAL A 142 -7.39 11.30 12.03
CA VAL A 142 -8.47 10.44 11.49
C VAL A 142 -9.53 11.31 10.80
N ARG A 143 -9.98 12.38 11.47
CA ARG A 143 -10.98 13.28 10.89
C ARG A 143 -10.46 14.01 9.66
N LEU A 144 -9.26 14.59 9.74
CA LEU A 144 -8.68 15.35 8.62
C LEU A 144 -8.52 14.47 7.38
N LYS A 145 -7.87 13.32 7.52
CA LYS A 145 -7.69 12.37 6.41
C LYS A 145 -9.04 11.86 5.89
N GLY A 146 -9.99 11.58 6.78
CA GLY A 146 -11.34 11.17 6.41
C GLY A 146 -12.07 12.23 5.59
N TYR A 147 -12.01 13.49 5.95
CA TYR A 147 -12.59 14.59 5.17
C TYR A 147 -11.96 14.71 3.79
N VAL A 148 -10.63 14.61 3.71
CA VAL A 148 -9.91 14.66 2.43
C VAL A 148 -10.33 13.52 1.53
N TYR A 149 -10.32 12.28 2.02
CA TYR A 149 -10.70 11.12 1.21
C TYR A 149 -12.17 11.15 0.80
N LYS A 150 -13.07 11.53 1.71
CA LYS A 150 -14.51 11.65 1.37
C LYS A 150 -14.78 12.75 0.35
N ALA A 151 -13.98 13.81 0.33
CA ALA A 151 -14.08 14.85 -0.68
C ALA A 151 -13.55 14.38 -2.05
N LEU A 152 -12.43 13.67 -2.07
CA LEU A 152 -11.78 13.22 -3.30
C LEU A 152 -12.43 11.97 -3.91
N VAL A 153 -12.81 11.01 -3.08
CA VAL A 153 -13.36 9.71 -3.48
C VAL A 153 -14.60 9.35 -2.67
N PRO A 154 -15.71 10.09 -2.82
CA PRO A 154 -16.89 10.01 -1.95
C PRO A 154 -17.60 8.65 -1.96
N ARG A 155 -17.33 7.82 -2.97
CA ARG A 155 -17.90 6.46 -3.10
C ARG A 155 -17.02 5.36 -2.54
N THR A 156 -15.85 5.72 -2.02
CA THR A 156 -14.87 4.78 -1.44
C THR A 156 -15.10 4.71 0.07
N ALA A 157 -15.07 3.51 0.62
CA ALA A 157 -15.08 3.34 2.06
C ALA A 157 -13.83 3.98 2.69
N TYR A 158 -13.95 4.44 3.92
CA TYR A 158 -12.82 4.96 4.68
C TYR A 158 -12.61 4.11 5.92
N PHE A 159 -11.42 3.58 6.09
CA PHE A 159 -11.04 2.74 7.22
C PHE A 159 -10.23 3.56 8.24
N GLY A 160 -10.66 3.54 9.49
CA GLY A 160 -10.04 4.30 10.58
C GLY A 160 -8.66 3.80 10.99
N ASP A 161 -8.27 2.62 10.51
CA ASP A 161 -7.02 1.94 10.85
C ASP A 161 -6.91 1.61 12.35
N HIS A 162 -5.70 1.34 12.83
CA HIS A 162 -5.45 1.22 14.25
C HIS A 162 -5.35 2.63 14.87
N VAL A 163 -6.42 3.11 15.40
CA VAL A 163 -6.38 4.36 16.17
C VAL A 163 -5.63 4.06 17.46
N GLU A 164 -4.50 4.71 17.68
CA GLU A 164 -3.87 4.66 19.00
C GLU A 164 -4.77 5.41 19.97
N LEU A 165 -5.14 4.75 21.05
CA LEU A 165 -5.99 5.35 22.07
C LEU A 165 -5.27 6.59 22.63
N SER A 166 -5.85 7.76 22.45
CA SER A 166 -5.43 8.97 23.14
C SER A 166 -5.76 8.85 24.64
N ASP A 167 -5.14 9.68 25.46
CA ASP A 167 -5.39 9.73 26.90
C ASP A 167 -6.85 10.07 27.24
N HIS A 168 -7.60 10.61 26.27
CA HIS A 168 -9.00 10.99 26.42
C HIS A 168 -10.00 9.94 25.93
N GLY A 169 -9.55 8.88 25.26
CA GLY A 169 -10.40 7.77 24.82
C GLY A 169 -11.47 8.09 23.77
N ASP A 170 -11.33 9.24 23.06
CA ASP A 170 -12.32 9.74 22.10
C ASP A 170 -12.05 9.35 20.64
N ASP A 171 -11.01 8.55 20.40
CA ASP A 171 -10.54 8.19 19.06
C ASP A 171 -11.58 7.42 18.26
N PHE A 172 -12.31 6.51 18.92
CA PHE A 172 -13.41 5.79 18.29
C PHE A 172 -14.58 6.72 17.92
N ALA A 173 -14.89 7.71 18.75
CA ALA A 173 -15.93 8.69 18.46
C ALA A 173 -15.61 9.46 17.19
N SER A 174 -14.34 9.80 16.98
CA SER A 174 -13.86 10.49 15.77
C SER A 174 -14.02 9.61 14.54
N SER A 175 -13.64 8.34 14.62
CA SER A 175 -13.79 7.38 13.52
C SER A 175 -15.27 7.16 13.19
N PHE A 176 -16.11 6.99 14.20
CA PHE A 176 -17.57 6.85 14.04
C PHE A 176 -18.18 8.12 13.43
N GLY A 177 -17.83 9.29 13.97
CA GLY A 177 -18.38 10.58 13.54
C GLY A 177 -18.05 10.92 12.07
N ILE A 178 -16.89 10.50 11.56
CA ILE A 178 -16.53 10.65 10.14
C ILE A 178 -17.12 9.55 9.27
N GLY A 179 -17.84 8.56 9.85
CA GLY A 179 -18.37 7.42 9.12
C GLY A 179 -17.29 6.51 8.57
N ALA A 180 -16.26 6.26 9.36
CA ALA A 180 -15.22 5.31 9.02
C ALA A 180 -15.67 3.88 9.33
N VAL A 181 -15.14 2.92 8.58
CA VAL A 181 -15.09 1.53 9.03
C VAL A 181 -14.15 1.50 10.23
N LEU A 182 -14.61 0.99 11.35
CA LEU A 182 -13.85 1.01 12.58
C LEU A 182 -12.70 0.01 12.53
N GLY A 183 -11.52 0.48 12.85
CA GLY A 183 -10.34 -0.35 13.09
C GLY A 183 -9.80 -0.07 14.48
N THR A 184 -9.13 -1.03 15.06
CA THR A 184 -8.48 -0.86 16.35
C THR A 184 -7.18 -1.63 16.39
N LYS A 185 -6.20 -1.05 17.05
CA LYS A 185 -5.06 -1.79 17.53
C LYS A 185 -5.53 -2.55 18.76
N PHE A 186 -5.61 -3.87 18.69
CA PHE A 186 -5.85 -4.68 19.86
C PHE A 186 -4.65 -4.56 20.79
N THR A 187 -4.68 -3.56 21.65
CA THR A 187 -3.86 -3.62 22.86
C THR A 187 -4.58 -4.56 23.80
N TRP A 188 -3.99 -5.72 24.03
CA TRP A 188 -4.38 -6.54 25.17
C TRP A 188 -4.39 -5.63 26.41
N PRO A 189 -5.47 -5.64 27.21
CA PRO A 189 -5.45 -4.88 28.45
C PRO A 189 -4.15 -5.27 29.18
N LYS A 190 -3.29 -4.28 29.42
CA LYS A 190 -2.16 -4.49 30.32
C LYS A 190 -2.80 -4.98 31.61
N ASN A 191 -2.45 -6.19 32.00
CA ASN A 191 -3.00 -6.86 33.17
C ASN A 191 -3.27 -5.87 34.31
N ASN A 192 -4.52 -5.72 34.68
CA ASN A 192 -4.89 -5.22 35.98
C ASN A 192 -4.62 -6.30 37.01
#